data_a045b90aee81b615f9eda4ab26723477
#
_entry.id   a045b90aee81b615f9eda4ab26723477
#
_cell.length_a   1.000
_cell.length_b   1.000
_cell.length_c   1.000
_cell.angle_alpha   90.00
_cell.angle_beta   90.00
_cell.angle_gamma   90.00
#
_symmetry.space_group_name_H-M   'P 1'
#
loop_
_entity.id
_entity.type
_entity.pdbx_description
1 polymer ?
#
loop_
_entity_poly.entity_id
_entity_poly.type
_entity_poly.pdbx_seq_one_letter_code
_entity_poly.pdbx_strand_id
1 'polypeptide(L)'
;MVKKASKIEDTIIQPKNDKKTRILYARVSSLDQKTDRQTVDANSYNLVIEDKCSGSIPFFERDGGKKIKLLMERGCNMELEVKSLDRLGRDLLDLLNTILFFNSHKISIYFVSQGLKTLNEKGEENAVAKMVYSILGIVAEMEKKNIHERIREGVAIAKALGKYKGRNKGTTEDVHYFLSKPKNKKALDYLKKGFKNSEVSKITGLSINTIVKIKKYANA
;
A
#
# COMPACT_ATOMS: atom_id res chain seq x y z
N MET A 1 13.03 26.42 3.31
CA MET A 1 12.10 25.51 2.63
C MET A 1 12.06 25.65 1.10
N VAL A 2 12.23 26.81 0.53
CA VAL A 2 12.15 27.08 -0.93
C VAL A 2 13.28 26.42 -1.75
N LYS A 3 14.51 26.30 -1.22
CA LYS A 3 15.65 25.69 -1.93
C LYS A 3 15.57 24.15 -2.15
N LYS A 4 14.74 23.41 -1.39
CA LYS A 4 14.58 21.94 -1.57
C LYS A 4 13.58 21.61 -2.69
N ALA A 5 12.58 22.44 -2.94
CA ALA A 5 11.60 22.22 -4.00
C ALA A 5 12.21 22.43 -5.39
N SER A 6 13.05 23.48 -5.58
CA SER A 6 13.72 23.76 -6.85
C SER A 6 14.65 22.63 -7.29
N LYS A 7 15.40 21.98 -6.35
CA LYS A 7 16.29 20.84 -6.69
C LYS A 7 15.54 19.63 -7.23
N ILE A 8 14.32 19.36 -6.78
CA ILE A 8 13.52 18.26 -7.29
C ILE A 8 13.04 18.58 -8.72
N GLU A 9 12.58 19.81 -8.95
CA GLU A 9 12.15 20.28 -10.26
C GLU A 9 13.31 20.28 -11.26
N ASP A 10 14.50 20.75 -10.86
CA ASP A 10 15.70 20.74 -11.70
C ASP A 10 16.16 19.31 -12.04
N THR A 11 16.06 18.37 -11.09
CA THR A 11 16.37 16.95 -11.32
C THR A 11 15.33 16.29 -12.24
N ILE A 12 14.06 16.74 -12.18
CA ILE A 12 12.98 16.30 -13.05
C ILE A 12 13.15 16.82 -14.48
N ILE A 13 13.72 18.00 -14.66
CA ILE A 13 13.86 18.65 -15.98
C ILE A 13 15.04 18.10 -16.80
N GLN A 14 16.01 17.40 -16.17
CA GLN A 14 17.16 16.81 -16.88
C GLN A 14 17.15 15.26 -16.88
N PRO A 15 16.21 14.60 -17.57
CA PRO A 15 16.10 13.14 -17.55
C PRO A 15 17.17 12.39 -18.35
N LYS A 16 18.05 13.09 -19.10
CA LYS A 16 19.04 12.50 -20.01
C LYS A 16 20.50 12.69 -19.62
N ASN A 17 20.78 12.94 -18.35
CA ASN A 17 22.16 12.95 -17.91
C ASN A 17 22.59 11.50 -17.68
N ASP A 18 23.59 10.99 -18.42
CA ASP A 18 24.18 9.64 -18.26
C ASP A 18 24.74 9.39 -16.85
N LYS A 19 24.87 10.45 -16.07
CA LYS A 19 25.36 10.38 -14.70
C LYS A 19 24.24 9.95 -13.75
N LYS A 20 24.47 8.84 -13.05
CA LYS A 20 23.55 8.25 -12.06
C LYS A 20 23.27 9.24 -10.92
N THR A 21 22.01 9.57 -10.69
CA THR A 21 21.56 10.45 -9.61
C THR A 21 21.50 9.68 -8.29
N ARG A 22 22.31 10.05 -7.31
CA ARG A 22 22.28 9.45 -5.96
C ARG A 22 21.24 10.15 -5.11
N ILE A 23 20.24 9.41 -4.66
CA ILE A 23 19.13 9.89 -3.84
C ILE A 23 19.24 9.25 -2.46
N LEU A 24 19.34 10.05 -1.40
CA LEU A 24 19.19 9.59 -0.04
C LEU A 24 17.72 9.67 0.36
N TYR A 25 17.14 8.52 0.75
CA TYR A 25 15.81 8.47 1.35
C TYR A 25 15.91 8.25 2.86
N ALA A 26 15.29 9.13 3.62
CA ALA A 26 15.20 9.05 5.07
C ALA A 26 13.75 9.07 5.55
N ARG A 27 13.39 8.15 6.44
CA ARG A 27 12.10 8.18 7.13
C ARG A 27 12.30 8.41 8.61
N VAL A 28 11.59 9.40 9.14
CA VAL A 28 11.56 9.72 10.57
C VAL A 28 10.14 9.58 11.10
N SER A 29 9.99 8.97 12.28
CA SER A 29 8.72 9.01 12.99
C SER A 29 8.48 10.42 13.54
N SER A 30 7.22 10.79 13.74
CA SER A 30 6.85 12.11 14.31
C SER A 30 7.40 12.33 15.72
N LEU A 31 7.86 11.28 16.40
CA LEU A 31 8.45 11.30 17.75
C LEU A 31 9.98 11.44 17.74
N ASP A 32 10.66 11.11 16.66
CA ASP A 32 12.12 11.22 16.54
C ASP A 32 12.53 12.60 16.03
N GLN A 33 12.83 13.51 16.93
CA GLN A 33 13.29 14.88 16.62
C GLN A 33 14.72 14.99 16.07
N LYS A 34 15.44 13.88 15.85
CA LYS A 34 16.85 13.91 15.41
C LYS A 34 17.04 13.24 14.05
N THR A 35 16.69 13.97 13.01
CA THR A 35 17.06 13.66 11.60
C THR A 35 18.58 13.69 11.38
N ASP A 36 19.33 14.43 12.21
CA ASP A 36 20.76 14.69 12.04
C ASP A 36 21.64 13.44 11.94
N ARG A 37 21.24 12.34 12.57
CA ARG A 37 22.01 11.08 12.51
C ARG A 37 21.86 10.30 11.20
N GLN A 38 20.87 10.62 10.37
CA GLN A 38 20.64 9.93 9.08
C GLN A 38 21.18 10.71 7.89
N THR A 39 21.52 11.99 8.08
CA THR A 39 21.92 12.93 7.01
C THR A 39 23.36 13.44 7.16
N VAL A 40 24.22 12.73 7.93
CA VAL A 40 25.60 13.18 8.23
C VAL A 40 26.40 13.50 6.96
N ASP A 41 26.11 12.88 5.81
CA ASP A 41 26.80 13.11 4.54
C ASP A 41 25.87 13.65 3.43
N ALA A 42 24.89 14.49 3.78
CA ALA A 42 23.92 15.03 2.82
C ALA A 42 24.56 15.71 1.58
N ASN A 43 25.80 16.21 1.72
CA ASN A 43 26.52 16.86 0.61
C ASN A 43 27.02 15.87 -0.46
N SER A 44 27.03 14.56 -0.18
CA SER A 44 27.46 13.52 -1.13
C SER A 44 26.31 13.06 -2.06
N TYR A 45 25.07 13.51 -1.81
CA TYR A 45 23.89 13.12 -2.57
C TYR A 45 23.38 14.26 -3.45
N ASN A 46 22.89 13.89 -4.63
CA ASN A 46 22.26 14.85 -5.55
C ASN A 46 20.91 15.33 -4.98
N LEU A 47 20.20 14.44 -4.32
CA LEU A 47 18.87 14.72 -3.75
C LEU A 47 18.70 14.00 -2.40
N VAL A 48 18.11 14.68 -1.43
CA VAL A 48 17.70 14.10 -0.14
C VAL A 48 16.18 14.20 -0.03
N ILE A 49 15.52 13.07 0.15
CA ILE A 49 14.06 12.99 0.30
C ILE A 49 13.76 12.47 1.70
N GLU A 50 13.03 13.25 2.47
CA GLU A 50 12.66 12.93 3.85
C GLU A 50 11.15 12.76 3.96
N ASP A 51 10.71 11.65 4.57
CA ASP A 51 9.33 11.41 4.97
C ASP A 51 9.20 11.48 6.50
N LYS A 52 8.30 12.36 6.96
CA LYS A 52 7.90 12.46 8.37
C LYS A 52 6.57 11.74 8.55
N CYS A 53 6.62 10.42 8.64
CA CYS A 53 5.42 9.60 8.71
C CYS A 53 5.63 8.31 9.51
N SER A 54 4.50 7.70 9.91
CA SER A 54 4.52 6.37 10.53
C SER A 54 5.11 5.31 9.58
N GLY A 55 5.82 4.35 10.13
CA GLY A 55 6.31 3.18 9.39
C GLY A 55 5.19 2.29 8.84
N SER A 56 3.96 2.42 9.35
CA SER A 56 2.79 1.64 8.90
C SER A 56 2.26 2.04 7.51
N ILE A 57 2.72 3.18 6.95
CA ILE A 57 2.31 3.63 5.62
C ILE A 57 3.19 2.93 4.58
N PRO A 58 2.62 2.29 3.53
CA PRO A 58 3.37 1.70 2.44
C PRO A 58 4.30 2.71 1.77
N PHE A 59 5.45 2.24 1.26
CA PHE A 59 6.46 3.14 0.69
C PHE A 59 5.91 4.10 -0.37
N PHE A 60 5.21 3.59 -1.36
CA PHE A 60 4.68 4.41 -2.47
C PHE A 60 3.44 5.25 -2.12
N GLU A 61 2.89 5.11 -0.93
CA GLU A 61 1.83 5.98 -0.41
C GLU A 61 2.38 7.18 0.36
N ARG A 62 3.67 7.15 0.75
CA ARG A 62 4.38 8.26 1.41
C ARG A 62 4.67 9.38 0.42
N ASP A 63 4.75 10.61 0.88
CA ASP A 63 5.02 11.77 0.00
C ASP A 63 6.37 11.69 -0.70
N GLY A 64 7.43 11.26 0.00
CA GLY A 64 8.74 11.00 -0.57
C GLY A 64 8.74 9.82 -1.53
N GLY A 65 8.04 8.74 -1.18
CA GLY A 65 7.87 7.57 -2.03
C GLY A 65 7.18 7.91 -3.36
N LYS A 66 6.12 8.73 -3.33
CA LYS A 66 5.44 9.26 -4.54
C LYS A 66 6.38 10.09 -5.41
N LYS A 67 7.22 10.94 -4.80
CA LYS A 67 8.21 11.74 -5.53
C LYS A 67 9.25 10.86 -6.22
N ILE A 68 9.74 9.84 -5.54
CA ILE A 68 10.69 8.87 -6.10
C ILE A 68 10.03 8.12 -7.26
N LYS A 69 8.80 7.66 -7.11
CA LYS A 69 8.04 7.00 -8.17
C LYS A 69 7.88 7.88 -9.40
N LEU A 70 7.57 9.16 -9.22
CA LEU A 70 7.48 10.13 -10.31
C LEU A 70 8.82 10.31 -11.05
N LEU A 71 9.95 10.34 -10.33
CA LEU A 71 11.29 10.39 -10.95
C LEU A 71 11.56 9.14 -11.79
N MET A 72 11.16 7.95 -11.28
CA MET A 72 11.27 6.68 -12.01
C MET A 72 10.45 6.69 -13.30
N GLU A 73 9.17 7.09 -13.22
CA GLU A 73 8.26 7.16 -14.35
C GLU A 73 8.74 8.13 -15.44
N ARG A 74 9.52 9.15 -15.07
CA ARG A 74 10.17 10.09 -16.00
C ARG A 74 11.51 9.59 -16.55
N GLY A 75 11.91 8.36 -16.23
CA GLY A 75 13.13 7.76 -16.75
C GLY A 75 14.42 8.30 -16.14
N CYS A 76 14.37 8.84 -14.93
CA CYS A 76 15.56 9.34 -14.24
C CYS A 76 16.51 8.18 -13.90
N ASN A 77 17.75 8.22 -14.38
CA ASN A 77 18.77 7.24 -14.01
C ASN A 77 19.22 7.52 -12.57
N MET A 78 18.81 6.68 -11.61
CA MET A 78 19.05 6.93 -10.18
C MET A 78 19.52 5.69 -9.43
N GLU A 79 20.10 5.95 -8.27
CA GLU A 79 20.39 4.99 -7.21
C GLU A 79 19.79 5.49 -5.92
N LEU A 80 19.05 4.64 -5.23
CA LEU A 80 18.42 4.96 -3.96
C LEU A 80 19.28 4.47 -2.82
N GLU A 81 19.68 5.33 -1.90
CA GLU A 81 20.33 4.96 -0.65
C GLU A 81 19.34 5.11 0.51
N VAL A 82 19.29 4.09 1.34
CA VAL A 82 18.42 4.01 2.51
C VAL A 82 19.24 3.54 3.69
N LYS A 83 19.06 4.13 4.85
CA LYS A 83 19.85 3.77 6.02
C LYS A 83 19.73 2.29 6.38
N SER A 84 18.49 1.77 6.40
CA SER A 84 18.20 0.37 6.81
C SER A 84 16.89 -0.12 6.18
N LEU A 85 16.72 -1.44 6.14
CA LEU A 85 15.56 -2.11 5.55
C LEU A 85 14.23 -1.64 6.13
N ASP A 86 14.17 -1.40 7.44
CA ASP A 86 12.95 -0.95 8.15
C ASP A 86 12.50 0.46 7.80
N ARG A 87 13.31 1.22 7.08
CA ARG A 87 12.94 2.55 6.59
C ARG A 87 12.16 2.49 5.28
N LEU A 88 12.37 1.45 4.48
CA LEU A 88 11.81 1.34 3.14
C LEU A 88 10.37 0.79 3.13
N GLY A 89 10.06 -0.26 3.90
CA GLY A 89 8.72 -0.88 3.93
C GLY A 89 7.96 -0.63 5.23
N ARG A 90 6.65 -0.86 5.20
CA ARG A 90 5.78 -0.88 6.42
C ARG A 90 5.87 -2.23 7.13
N ASP A 91 5.99 -3.29 6.39
CA ASP A 91 6.16 -4.67 6.81
C ASP A 91 7.11 -5.38 5.83
N LEU A 92 7.40 -6.63 6.09
CA LEU A 92 8.36 -7.38 5.31
C LEU A 92 7.88 -7.64 3.88
N LEU A 93 6.59 -7.82 3.68
CA LEU A 93 6.01 -8.02 2.35
C LEU A 93 6.04 -6.74 1.51
N ASP A 94 5.72 -5.60 2.11
CA ASP A 94 5.82 -4.28 1.46
C ASP A 94 7.27 -3.94 1.09
N LEU A 95 8.23 -4.26 1.99
CA LEU A 95 9.66 -4.12 1.70
C LEU A 95 10.08 -4.93 0.47
N LEU A 96 9.71 -6.22 0.42
CA LEU A 96 10.04 -7.11 -0.68
C LEU A 96 9.43 -6.62 -2.00
N ASN A 97 8.15 -6.27 -2.00
CA ASN A 97 7.47 -5.74 -3.18
C ASN A 97 8.12 -4.44 -3.66
N THR A 98 8.55 -3.58 -2.73
CA THR A 98 9.26 -2.34 -3.05
C THR A 98 10.61 -2.65 -3.70
N ILE A 99 11.42 -3.56 -3.14
CA ILE A 99 12.71 -3.97 -3.72
C ILE A 99 12.52 -4.53 -5.13
N LEU A 100 11.58 -5.46 -5.32
CA LEU A 100 11.29 -6.07 -6.61
C LEU A 100 10.86 -5.02 -7.64
N PHE A 101 10.04 -4.06 -7.23
CA PHE A 101 9.62 -2.96 -8.08
C PHE A 101 10.80 -2.10 -8.55
N PHE A 102 11.73 -1.74 -7.67
CA PHE A 102 12.94 -1.00 -8.05
C PHE A 102 13.85 -1.83 -8.96
N ASN A 103 14.07 -3.10 -8.65
CA ASN A 103 14.89 -4.00 -9.46
C ASN A 103 14.33 -4.18 -10.87
N SER A 104 13.00 -4.29 -11.03
CA SER A 104 12.35 -4.38 -12.35
C SER A 104 12.58 -3.14 -13.21
N HIS A 105 12.76 -1.97 -12.59
CA HIS A 105 13.11 -0.72 -13.27
C HIS A 105 14.62 -0.46 -13.37
N LYS A 106 15.46 -1.47 -13.03
CA LYS A 106 16.93 -1.37 -13.05
C LYS A 106 17.50 -0.30 -12.13
N ILE A 107 16.77 0.04 -11.07
CA ILE A 107 17.19 1.01 -10.06
C ILE A 107 17.72 0.26 -8.84
N SER A 108 18.98 0.48 -8.51
CA SER A 108 19.62 -0.15 -7.36
C SER A 108 19.24 0.56 -6.06
N ILE A 109 18.96 -0.23 -5.02
CA ILE A 109 18.83 0.27 -3.65
C ILE A 109 20.06 -0.16 -2.87
N TYR A 110 20.67 0.79 -2.14
CA TYR A 110 21.77 0.52 -1.23
C TYR A 110 21.32 0.70 0.23
N PHE A 111 21.36 -0.37 0.99
CA PHE A 111 21.07 -0.37 2.43
C PHE A 111 22.37 -0.17 3.21
N VAL A 112 22.60 1.06 3.67
CA VAL A 112 23.86 1.48 4.28
C VAL A 112 24.24 0.65 5.51
N SER A 113 23.28 0.43 6.44
CA SER A 113 23.54 -0.32 7.69
C SER A 113 23.87 -1.80 7.45
N GLN A 114 23.39 -2.37 6.36
CA GLN A 114 23.62 -3.77 5.98
C GLN A 114 24.77 -3.94 4.99
N GLY A 115 25.29 -2.85 4.41
CA GLY A 115 26.26 -2.89 3.32
C GLY A 115 25.73 -3.64 2.07
N LEU A 116 24.40 -3.66 1.89
CA LEU A 116 23.74 -4.49 0.91
C LEU A 116 23.21 -3.65 -0.26
N LYS A 117 23.61 -4.01 -1.47
CA LYS A 117 23.16 -3.40 -2.73
C LYS A 117 22.30 -4.39 -3.51
N THR A 118 21.11 -3.97 -3.95
CA THR A 118 20.17 -4.89 -4.61
C THR A 118 20.58 -5.29 -6.02
N LEU A 119 21.20 -4.37 -6.78
CA LEU A 119 21.75 -4.64 -8.11
C LEU A 119 23.27 -4.41 -8.12
N ASN A 120 23.99 -5.18 -8.93
CA ASN A 120 25.39 -4.97 -9.21
C ASN A 120 25.61 -3.81 -10.22
N GLU A 121 26.86 -3.53 -10.57
CA GLU A 121 27.21 -2.45 -11.52
C GLU A 121 26.68 -2.72 -12.95
N LYS A 122 26.43 -3.98 -13.29
CA LYS A 122 25.87 -4.38 -14.59
C LYS A 122 24.33 -4.29 -14.61
N GLY A 123 23.69 -3.88 -13.48
CA GLY A 123 22.23 -3.83 -13.34
C GLY A 123 21.57 -5.20 -13.17
N GLU A 124 22.35 -6.23 -12.82
CA GLU A 124 21.86 -7.57 -12.50
C GLU A 124 21.62 -7.69 -10.98
N GLU A 125 20.70 -8.56 -10.58
CA GLU A 125 20.44 -8.78 -9.16
C GLU A 125 21.68 -9.31 -8.43
N ASN A 126 22.03 -8.66 -7.33
CA ASN A 126 23.09 -9.13 -6.46
C ASN A 126 22.67 -10.45 -5.80
N ALA A 127 23.47 -11.51 -5.98
CA ALA A 127 23.14 -12.85 -5.49
C ALA A 127 22.96 -12.89 -3.95
N VAL A 128 23.79 -12.15 -3.20
CA VAL A 128 23.67 -12.06 -1.74
C VAL A 128 22.37 -11.33 -1.36
N ALA A 129 22.07 -10.20 -2.01
CA ALA A 129 20.83 -9.49 -1.79
C ALA A 129 19.62 -10.38 -2.11
N LYS A 130 19.64 -11.09 -3.24
CA LYS A 130 18.60 -12.04 -3.63
C LYS A 130 18.39 -13.13 -2.57
N MET A 131 19.44 -13.68 -2.02
CA MET A 131 19.35 -14.67 -0.96
C MET A 131 18.70 -14.06 0.30
N VAL A 132 19.12 -12.87 0.72
CA VAL A 132 18.59 -12.19 1.91
C VAL A 132 17.09 -11.94 1.78
N TYR A 133 16.63 -11.31 0.69
CA TYR A 133 15.19 -11.03 0.56
C TYR A 133 14.36 -12.28 0.24
N SER A 134 14.96 -13.36 -0.30
CA SER A 134 14.25 -14.65 -0.40
C SER A 134 13.99 -15.26 0.98
N ILE A 135 14.98 -15.23 1.88
CA ILE A 135 14.81 -15.68 3.27
C ILE A 135 13.77 -14.82 3.98
N LEU A 136 13.84 -13.48 3.83
CA LEU A 136 12.88 -12.56 4.41
C LEU A 136 11.45 -12.83 3.90
N GLY A 137 11.29 -13.22 2.62
CA GLY A 137 10.02 -13.62 2.03
C GLY A 137 9.42 -14.85 2.72
N ILE A 138 10.23 -15.87 2.93
CA ILE A 138 9.81 -17.09 3.65
C ILE A 138 9.37 -16.74 5.07
N VAL A 139 10.12 -15.90 5.78
CA VAL A 139 9.77 -15.46 7.15
C VAL A 139 8.44 -14.71 7.15
N ALA A 140 8.21 -13.80 6.18
CA ALA A 140 6.97 -13.07 6.06
C ALA A 140 5.74 -13.98 5.85
N GLU A 141 5.89 -15.01 5.01
CA GLU A 141 4.84 -16.01 4.78
C GLU A 141 4.56 -16.83 6.04
N MET A 142 5.59 -17.23 6.76
CA MET A 142 5.45 -17.95 8.03
C MET A 142 4.74 -17.10 9.09
N GLU A 143 5.12 -15.84 9.24
CA GLU A 143 4.44 -14.91 10.18
C GLU A 143 2.95 -14.74 9.83
N LYS A 144 2.63 -14.56 8.55
CA LYS A 144 1.24 -14.46 8.09
C LYS A 144 0.46 -15.74 8.43
N LYS A 145 1.05 -16.91 8.21
CA LYS A 145 0.42 -18.19 8.56
C LYS A 145 0.15 -18.30 10.06
N ASN A 146 1.15 -17.98 10.88
CA ASN A 146 1.03 -18.01 12.35
C ASN A 146 -0.07 -17.06 12.86
N ILE A 147 -0.20 -15.85 12.27
CA ILE A 147 -1.28 -14.90 12.59
C ILE A 147 -2.64 -15.51 12.27
N HIS A 148 -2.80 -16.12 11.09
CA HIS A 148 -4.06 -16.77 10.70
C HIS A 148 -4.42 -17.96 11.61
N GLU A 149 -3.45 -18.74 12.04
CA GLU A 149 -3.65 -19.85 12.99
C GLU A 149 -4.13 -19.31 14.34
N ARG A 150 -3.46 -18.31 14.91
CA ARG A 150 -3.89 -17.67 16.17
C ARG A 150 -5.31 -17.08 16.08
N ILE A 151 -5.66 -16.47 14.95
CA ILE A 151 -7.01 -15.95 14.74
C ILE A 151 -8.03 -17.09 14.71
N ARG A 152 -7.73 -18.22 14.02
CA ARG A 152 -8.62 -19.40 13.98
C ARG A 152 -8.83 -19.99 15.36
N GLU A 153 -7.76 -20.15 16.13
CA GLU A 153 -7.82 -20.64 17.50
C GLU A 153 -8.63 -19.69 18.40
N GLY A 154 -8.36 -18.39 18.34
CA GLY A 154 -9.13 -17.39 19.08
C GLY A 154 -10.62 -17.38 18.73
N VAL A 155 -10.95 -17.53 17.44
CA VAL A 155 -12.35 -17.67 16.97
C VAL A 155 -12.98 -18.96 17.48
N ALA A 156 -12.24 -20.09 17.47
CA ALA A 156 -12.74 -21.37 17.98
C ALA A 156 -13.06 -21.29 19.48
N ILE A 157 -12.14 -20.73 20.27
CA ILE A 157 -12.34 -20.51 21.71
C ILE A 157 -13.54 -19.58 21.95
N ALA A 158 -13.65 -18.47 21.23
CA ALA A 158 -14.75 -17.53 21.37
C ALA A 158 -16.11 -18.15 21.00
N LYS A 159 -16.14 -19.05 20.00
CA LYS A 159 -17.33 -19.84 19.64
C LYS A 159 -17.71 -20.81 20.77
N ALA A 160 -16.74 -21.54 21.32
CA ALA A 160 -16.96 -22.46 22.43
C ALA A 160 -17.49 -21.74 23.68
N LEU A 161 -17.02 -20.52 23.93
CA LEU A 161 -17.51 -19.65 25.02
C LEU A 161 -18.86 -18.97 24.71
N GLY A 162 -19.50 -19.24 23.56
CA GLY A 162 -20.77 -18.64 23.17
C GLY A 162 -20.70 -17.13 22.89
N LYS A 163 -19.51 -16.55 22.71
CA LYS A 163 -19.32 -15.11 22.42
C LYS A 163 -19.82 -14.73 21.03
N TYR A 164 -19.78 -15.64 20.07
CA TYR A 164 -20.33 -15.43 18.73
C TYR A 164 -21.80 -15.82 18.69
N LYS A 165 -22.66 -14.85 18.96
CA LYS A 165 -24.12 -15.09 18.89
C LYS A 165 -24.68 -15.02 17.47
N GLY A 166 -23.88 -14.56 16.50
CA GLY A 166 -24.33 -14.33 15.14
C GLY A 166 -25.52 -13.37 15.07
N ARG A 167 -26.22 -13.37 13.94
CA ARG A 167 -27.51 -12.69 13.82
C ARG A 167 -28.57 -13.56 14.53
N ASN A 168 -29.31 -12.99 15.47
CA ASN A 168 -30.37 -13.72 16.16
C ASN A 168 -31.35 -14.31 15.13
N LYS A 169 -31.64 -15.60 15.28
CA LYS A 169 -32.59 -16.33 14.40
C LYS A 169 -33.93 -15.58 14.45
N GLY A 170 -34.48 -15.19 13.31
CA GLY A 170 -35.75 -14.44 13.24
C GLY A 170 -35.65 -12.92 13.23
N THR A 171 -34.48 -12.33 13.50
CA THR A 171 -34.31 -10.87 13.30
C THR A 171 -34.19 -10.55 11.82
N THR A 172 -35.28 -10.15 11.22
CA THR A 172 -35.31 -9.53 9.89
C THR A 172 -35.17 -8.03 10.05
N GLU A 173 -34.47 -7.40 9.13
CA GLU A 173 -34.45 -5.94 9.05
C GLU A 173 -35.87 -5.43 8.78
N ASP A 174 -36.29 -4.39 9.48
CA ASP A 174 -37.58 -3.76 9.23
C ASP A 174 -37.73 -3.40 7.74
N VAL A 175 -38.90 -3.75 7.17
CA VAL A 175 -39.15 -3.59 5.73
C VAL A 175 -39.15 -2.13 5.32
N HIS A 176 -39.73 -1.24 6.16
CA HIS A 176 -39.77 0.19 5.90
C HIS A 176 -38.36 0.78 5.91
N TYR A 177 -37.56 0.43 6.92
CA TYR A 177 -36.15 0.84 6.99
C TYR A 177 -35.34 0.32 5.82
N PHE A 178 -35.53 -0.97 5.43
CA PHE A 178 -34.85 -1.53 4.27
C PHE A 178 -35.20 -0.76 2.97
N LEU A 179 -36.45 -0.47 2.74
CA LEU A 179 -36.91 0.24 1.53
C LEU A 179 -36.53 1.73 1.54
N SER A 180 -36.37 2.35 2.71
CA SER A 180 -35.99 3.77 2.86
C SER A 180 -34.51 4.05 2.54
N LYS A 181 -33.67 3.02 2.49
CA LYS A 181 -32.25 3.19 2.15
C LYS A 181 -32.10 3.85 0.77
N PRO A 182 -31.22 4.87 0.59
CA PRO A 182 -31.16 5.69 -0.63
C PRO A 182 -31.03 4.86 -1.92
N LYS A 183 -30.19 3.82 -1.93
CA LYS A 183 -30.02 2.94 -3.08
C LYS A 183 -31.27 2.07 -3.34
N ASN A 184 -31.91 1.59 -2.29
CA ASN A 184 -33.10 0.73 -2.39
C ASN A 184 -34.32 1.54 -2.85
N LYS A 185 -34.49 2.76 -2.34
CA LYS A 185 -35.53 3.69 -2.77
C LYS A 185 -35.36 4.02 -4.27
N LYS A 186 -34.14 4.35 -4.69
CA LYS A 186 -33.84 4.60 -6.11
C LYS A 186 -34.13 3.38 -6.99
N ALA A 187 -33.77 2.18 -6.52
CA ALA A 187 -34.05 0.94 -7.23
C ALA A 187 -35.56 0.70 -7.35
N LEU A 188 -36.33 0.97 -6.29
CA LEU A 188 -37.79 0.84 -6.31
C LEU A 188 -38.44 1.80 -7.31
N ASP A 189 -37.95 3.04 -7.41
CA ASP A 189 -38.44 4.03 -8.37
C ASP A 189 -38.24 3.57 -9.83
N TYR A 190 -37.08 2.98 -10.15
CA TYR A 190 -36.84 2.42 -11.48
C TYR A 190 -37.70 1.19 -11.78
N LEU A 191 -37.90 0.32 -10.76
CA LEU A 191 -38.79 -0.83 -10.90
C LEU A 191 -40.24 -0.41 -11.17
N LYS A 192 -40.76 0.64 -10.51
CA LYS A 192 -42.05 1.23 -10.75
C LYS A 192 -42.20 1.84 -12.17
N LYS A 193 -41.09 2.31 -12.74
CA LYS A 193 -41.02 2.81 -14.13
C LYS A 193 -40.93 1.69 -15.19
N GLY A 194 -40.96 0.41 -14.78
CA GLY A 194 -40.95 -0.74 -15.68
C GLY A 194 -39.59 -1.26 -16.12
N PHE A 195 -38.49 -0.76 -15.53
CA PHE A 195 -37.13 -1.26 -15.85
C PHE A 195 -36.94 -2.70 -15.42
N LYS A 196 -36.17 -3.47 -16.21
CA LYS A 196 -35.83 -4.86 -15.89
C LYS A 196 -34.85 -4.91 -14.72
N ASN A 197 -34.88 -6.00 -13.93
CA ASN A 197 -34.00 -6.19 -12.78
C ASN A 197 -32.50 -6.03 -13.13
N SER A 198 -32.09 -6.49 -14.30
CA SER A 198 -30.71 -6.37 -14.79
C SER A 198 -30.29 -4.91 -15.07
N GLU A 199 -31.21 -4.10 -15.57
CA GLU A 199 -30.98 -2.68 -15.85
C GLU A 199 -30.90 -1.88 -14.54
N VAL A 200 -31.83 -2.16 -13.61
CA VAL A 200 -31.81 -1.53 -12.27
C VAL A 200 -30.53 -1.90 -11.51
N SER A 201 -30.04 -3.13 -11.65
CA SER A 201 -28.77 -3.57 -11.06
C SER A 201 -27.60 -2.73 -11.58
N LYS A 202 -27.50 -2.53 -12.88
CA LYS A 202 -26.45 -1.71 -13.51
C LYS A 202 -26.52 -0.24 -13.07
N ILE A 203 -27.73 0.32 -12.96
CA ILE A 203 -27.94 1.75 -12.61
C ILE A 203 -27.66 2.01 -11.12
N THR A 204 -28.06 1.09 -10.23
CA THR A 204 -27.99 1.31 -8.78
C THR A 204 -26.77 0.66 -8.12
N GLY A 205 -26.08 -0.26 -8.82
CA GLY A 205 -24.98 -1.06 -8.28
C GLY A 205 -25.44 -2.10 -7.24
N LEU A 206 -26.75 -2.38 -7.15
CA LEU A 206 -27.29 -3.40 -6.26
C LEU A 206 -27.27 -4.78 -6.92
N SER A 207 -27.06 -5.83 -6.14
CA SER A 207 -27.18 -7.21 -6.63
C SER A 207 -28.61 -7.51 -7.08
N ILE A 208 -28.76 -8.39 -8.08
CA ILE A 208 -30.06 -8.84 -8.58
C ILE A 208 -30.91 -9.41 -7.46
N ASN A 209 -30.31 -10.18 -6.53
CA ASN A 209 -31.01 -10.73 -5.38
C ASN A 209 -31.58 -9.63 -4.45
N THR A 210 -30.86 -8.53 -4.28
CA THR A 210 -31.35 -7.37 -3.51
C THR A 210 -32.52 -6.71 -4.21
N ILE A 211 -32.49 -6.60 -5.55
CA ILE A 211 -33.58 -6.02 -6.35
C ILE A 211 -34.84 -6.88 -6.30
N VAL A 212 -34.69 -8.21 -6.41
CA VAL A 212 -35.81 -9.16 -6.23
C VAL A 212 -36.41 -9.03 -4.83
N LYS A 213 -35.59 -8.87 -3.80
CA LYS A 213 -36.07 -8.64 -2.43
C LYS A 213 -36.83 -7.31 -2.30
N ILE A 214 -36.34 -6.23 -2.91
CA ILE A 214 -37.03 -4.93 -2.96
C ILE A 214 -38.38 -5.09 -3.61
N LYS A 215 -38.46 -5.76 -4.77
CA LYS A 215 -39.72 -6.00 -5.49
C LYS A 215 -40.70 -6.82 -4.65
N LYS A 216 -40.21 -7.86 -3.96
CA LYS A 216 -41.04 -8.68 -3.07
C LYS A 216 -41.63 -7.85 -1.92
N TYR A 217 -40.83 -7.01 -1.28
CA TYR A 217 -41.26 -6.19 -0.16
C TYR A 217 -42.12 -4.99 -0.55
N ALA A 218 -42.03 -4.51 -1.78
CA ALA A 218 -42.87 -3.43 -2.29
C ALA A 218 -44.26 -3.92 -2.74
N ASN A 219 -44.41 -5.22 -3.04
CA ASN A 219 -45.66 -5.83 -3.44
C ASN A 219 -46.35 -6.60 -2.30
N ALA A 220 -45.80 -6.60 -1.11
CA ALA A 220 -46.36 -7.15 0.11
C ALA A 220 -46.97 -6.07 0.98
#